data_d6c7ca70c497fd51207059e3819ff465
#
_entry.id   d6c7ca70c497fd51207059e3819ff465
#
_cell.length_a   1.000
_cell.length_b   1.000
_cell.length_c   1.000
_cell.angle_alpha   90.00
_cell.angle_beta   90.00
_cell.angle_gamma   90.00
#
_symmetry.space_group_name_H-M   'P 1'
#
loop_
_entity.id
_entity.type
_entity.pdbx_description
1 polymer ?
#
loop_
_entity_poly.entity_id
_entity_poly.type
_entity_poly.pdbx_seq_one_letter_code
_entity_poly.pdbx_strand_id
1 'polypeptide(L)'
;MTTLIIGLLIPLLGTMLGSAFVFFIRGEMSLRLQKSLLGFASGVMVAASVWSLLMPSMDMVADSGRWSVVPAAVGFISGMGFLLIIDNMTPHLHLGTDKPEGPRSRLSRTAMLTLAVTIHNLPEGMAVGVVFAGAESGISNIPLSSAVAVALGIAIQNVPEGAIISMPMRAAGNSKWKSFAIGSLSGAVEPIGAVAVMLLASLLMPILPYLLAFAAGAMLYVVVEELIPEASNGQHSNLSTIGFAIGFVLMMVLDVVMG
;
A
#
# COMPACT_ATOMS: atom_id res chain seq x y z
N MET A 1 22.96 7.81 -1.70
CA MET A 1 22.57 7.02 -2.90
C MET A 1 22.25 5.56 -2.58
N THR A 2 23.09 4.80 -1.89
CA THR A 2 22.82 3.39 -1.54
C THR A 2 21.56 3.23 -0.66
N THR A 3 21.41 4.02 0.39
CA THR A 3 20.24 3.99 1.28
C THR A 3 18.94 4.31 0.55
N LEU A 4 18.97 5.26 -0.38
CA LEU A 4 17.83 5.61 -1.22
C LEU A 4 17.40 4.41 -2.08
N ILE A 5 18.34 3.83 -2.85
CA ILE A 5 18.04 2.69 -3.73
C ILE A 5 17.46 1.52 -2.92
N ILE A 6 18.07 1.20 -1.77
CA ILE A 6 17.57 0.16 -0.89
C ILE A 6 16.16 0.53 -0.41
N GLY A 7 15.94 1.76 0.06
CA GLY A 7 14.64 2.23 0.55
C GLY A 7 13.52 2.08 -0.47
N LEU A 8 13.79 2.42 -1.73
CA LEU A 8 12.80 2.28 -2.83
C LEU A 8 12.50 0.83 -3.20
N LEU A 9 13.39 -0.11 -2.86
CA LEU A 9 13.21 -1.55 -3.15
C LEU A 9 12.62 -2.33 -1.96
N ILE A 10 12.66 -1.79 -0.75
CA ILE A 10 12.16 -2.45 0.46
C ILE A 10 10.70 -2.90 0.32
N PRO A 11 9.73 -2.10 -0.18
CA PRO A 11 8.35 -2.54 -0.37
C PRO A 11 8.23 -3.77 -1.25
N LEU A 12 8.87 -3.76 -2.42
CA LEU A 12 8.90 -4.91 -3.34
C LEU A 12 9.43 -6.18 -2.66
N LEU A 13 10.44 -6.06 -1.78
CA LEU A 13 10.94 -7.21 -1.02
C LEU A 13 9.87 -7.80 -0.10
N GLY A 14 9.00 -6.96 0.48
CA GLY A 14 7.83 -7.40 1.24
C GLY A 14 6.88 -8.24 0.40
N THR A 15 6.48 -7.74 -0.77
CA THR A 15 5.63 -8.45 -1.72
C THR A 15 6.25 -9.78 -2.18
N MET A 16 7.56 -9.78 -2.43
CA MET A 16 8.30 -11.02 -2.78
C MET A 16 8.32 -12.03 -1.63
N LEU A 17 8.54 -11.59 -0.40
CA LEU A 17 8.51 -12.46 0.78
C LEU A 17 7.14 -13.09 0.97
N GLY A 18 6.08 -12.31 0.83
CA GLY A 18 4.70 -12.82 0.86
C GLY A 18 4.42 -13.81 -0.25
N SER A 19 4.84 -13.49 -1.47
CA SER A 19 4.68 -14.37 -2.63
C SER A 19 5.44 -15.69 -2.46
N ALA A 20 6.53 -15.71 -1.70
CA ALA A 20 7.32 -16.91 -1.44
C ALA A 20 6.60 -17.95 -0.55
N PHE A 21 5.47 -17.60 0.09
CA PHE A 21 4.68 -18.55 0.87
C PHE A 21 4.22 -19.77 0.05
N VAL A 22 4.08 -19.64 -1.28
CA VAL A 22 3.75 -20.77 -2.17
C VAL A 22 4.78 -21.92 -2.16
N PHE A 23 6.01 -21.67 -1.71
CA PHE A 23 7.02 -22.70 -1.59
C PHE A 23 6.84 -23.56 -0.33
N PHE A 24 6.28 -22.98 0.72
CA PHE A 24 6.17 -23.57 2.06
C PHE A 24 4.76 -24.09 2.36
N ILE A 25 3.73 -23.34 1.98
CA ILE A 25 2.34 -23.69 2.26
C ILE A 25 1.80 -24.57 1.13
N ARG A 26 1.15 -25.68 1.50
CA ARG A 26 0.48 -26.59 0.57
C ARG A 26 -1.04 -26.32 0.60
N GLY A 27 -1.63 -26.11 -0.58
CA GLY A 27 -3.06 -25.85 -0.72
C GLY A 27 -3.42 -24.37 -0.59
N GLU A 28 -4.68 -24.10 -0.28
CA GLU A 28 -5.23 -22.77 -0.11
C GLU A 28 -4.88 -22.18 1.27
N MET A 29 -4.77 -20.87 1.34
CA MET A 29 -4.63 -20.18 2.62
C MET A 29 -5.92 -20.31 3.42
N SER A 30 -5.80 -20.66 4.72
CA SER A 30 -6.99 -20.73 5.55
C SER A 30 -7.65 -19.35 5.68
N LEU A 31 -8.98 -19.33 5.68
CA LEU A 31 -9.75 -18.08 5.83
C LEU A 31 -9.37 -17.31 7.11
N ARG A 32 -9.03 -18.02 8.20
CA ARG A 32 -8.59 -17.39 9.45
C ARG A 32 -7.28 -16.64 9.28
N LEU A 33 -6.31 -17.26 8.62
CA LEU A 33 -5.02 -16.62 8.34
C LEU A 33 -5.20 -15.43 7.40
N GLN A 34 -5.99 -15.57 6.34
CA GLN A 34 -6.30 -14.49 5.40
C GLN A 34 -6.91 -13.28 6.13
N LYS A 35 -7.94 -13.49 6.95
CA LYS A 35 -8.57 -12.40 7.75
C LYS A 35 -7.58 -11.70 8.69
N SER A 36 -6.71 -12.48 9.35
CA SER A 36 -5.70 -11.90 10.24
C SER A 36 -4.69 -11.04 9.48
N LEU A 37 -4.23 -11.52 8.33
CA LEU A 37 -3.25 -10.82 7.49
C LEU A 37 -3.85 -9.56 6.85
N LEU A 38 -5.08 -9.61 6.34
CA LEU A 38 -5.78 -8.46 5.78
C LEU A 38 -6.03 -7.39 6.85
N GLY A 39 -6.50 -7.80 8.04
CA GLY A 39 -6.65 -6.89 9.16
C GLY A 39 -5.33 -6.25 9.54
N PHE A 40 -4.25 -7.03 9.62
CA PHE A 40 -2.92 -6.53 9.96
C PHE A 40 -2.43 -5.51 8.92
N ALA A 41 -2.52 -5.81 7.62
CA ALA A 41 -2.15 -4.88 6.56
C ALA A 41 -2.97 -3.58 6.64
N SER A 42 -4.30 -3.68 6.82
CA SER A 42 -5.17 -2.51 7.02
C SER A 42 -4.72 -1.63 8.19
N GLY A 43 -4.34 -2.24 9.31
CA GLY A 43 -3.86 -1.51 10.48
C GLY A 43 -2.56 -0.75 10.22
N VAL A 44 -1.59 -1.39 9.56
CA VAL A 44 -0.32 -0.75 9.15
C VAL A 44 -0.60 0.42 8.22
N MET A 45 -1.43 0.22 7.17
CA MET A 45 -1.75 1.26 6.19
C MET A 45 -2.45 2.46 6.81
N VAL A 46 -3.42 2.24 7.71
CA VAL A 46 -4.10 3.35 8.42
C VAL A 46 -3.11 4.15 9.26
N ALA A 47 -2.26 3.49 10.03
CA ALA A 47 -1.26 4.15 10.85
C ALA A 47 -0.26 4.95 10.00
N ALA A 48 0.30 4.35 8.94
CA ALA A 48 1.20 5.03 8.01
C ALA A 48 0.54 6.25 7.36
N SER A 49 -0.71 6.12 6.91
CA SER A 49 -1.45 7.22 6.30
C SER A 49 -1.60 8.41 7.24
N VAL A 50 -1.81 8.17 8.53
CA VAL A 50 -1.99 9.25 9.52
C VAL A 50 -0.65 9.84 9.94
N TRP A 51 0.25 9.02 10.51
CA TRP A 51 1.49 9.53 11.13
C TRP A 51 2.56 9.90 10.11
N SER A 52 2.75 9.07 9.10
CA SER A 52 3.85 9.26 8.16
C SER A 52 3.51 10.16 6.98
N LEU A 53 2.22 10.40 6.70
CA LEU A 53 1.81 11.17 5.51
C LEU A 53 0.93 12.37 5.86
N LEU A 54 -0.21 12.21 6.55
CA LEU A 54 -1.11 13.32 6.84
C LEU A 54 -0.55 14.31 7.86
N MET A 55 0.04 13.82 8.95
CA MET A 55 0.65 14.71 9.95
C MET A 55 1.80 15.52 9.36
N PRO A 56 2.81 14.92 8.68
CA PRO A 56 3.85 15.69 8.01
C PRO A 56 3.32 16.67 6.95
N SER A 57 2.27 16.32 6.23
CA SER A 57 1.61 17.22 5.27
C SER A 57 1.14 18.53 5.94
N MET A 58 0.53 18.44 7.13
CA MET A 58 0.07 19.60 7.89
C MET A 58 1.22 20.35 8.57
N ASP A 59 2.20 19.63 9.10
CA ASP A 59 3.36 20.20 9.79
C ASP A 59 4.24 21.04 8.87
N MET A 60 4.37 20.63 7.61
CA MET A 60 5.12 21.41 6.58
C MET A 60 4.55 22.80 6.32
N VAL A 61 3.28 23.04 6.61
CA VAL A 61 2.59 24.32 6.40
C VAL A 61 1.99 24.86 7.71
N ALA A 62 2.56 24.46 8.85
CA ALA A 62 2.08 24.84 10.18
C ALA A 62 2.02 26.38 10.39
N ASP A 63 2.90 27.13 9.76
CA ASP A 63 2.92 28.61 9.80
C ASP A 63 1.62 29.22 9.24
N SER A 64 0.86 28.48 8.45
CA SER A 64 -0.47 28.90 7.94
C SER A 64 -1.57 28.81 9.02
N GLY A 65 -1.25 28.41 10.26
CA GLY A 65 -2.18 28.25 11.36
C GLY A 65 -3.34 27.30 11.02
N ARG A 66 -4.60 27.72 11.22
CA ARG A 66 -5.77 26.87 10.90
C ARG A 66 -5.90 26.44 9.43
N TRP A 67 -5.21 27.12 8.52
CA TRP A 67 -5.25 26.79 7.10
C TRP A 67 -4.28 25.65 6.73
N SER A 68 -3.46 25.17 7.65
CA SER A 68 -2.58 24.01 7.43
C SER A 68 -3.34 22.73 7.06
N VAL A 69 -4.62 22.64 7.44
CA VAL A 69 -5.51 21.53 7.06
C VAL A 69 -5.86 21.50 5.57
N VAL A 70 -5.74 22.63 4.85
CA VAL A 70 -6.20 22.72 3.44
C VAL A 70 -5.41 21.80 2.51
N PRO A 71 -4.06 21.80 2.49
CA PRO A 71 -3.29 20.86 1.70
C PRO A 71 -3.61 19.40 2.03
N ALA A 72 -3.74 19.10 3.32
CA ALA A 72 -4.07 17.76 3.79
C ALA A 72 -5.46 17.32 3.28
N ALA A 73 -6.49 18.14 3.46
CA ALA A 73 -7.85 17.82 3.02
C ALA A 73 -7.97 17.70 1.50
N VAL A 74 -7.40 18.64 0.74
CA VAL A 74 -7.47 18.64 -0.73
C VAL A 74 -6.67 17.47 -1.31
N GLY A 75 -5.45 17.26 -0.82
CA GLY A 75 -4.62 16.12 -1.25
C GLY A 75 -5.31 14.78 -0.96
N PHE A 76 -5.80 14.60 0.26
CA PHE A 76 -6.49 13.38 0.68
C PHE A 76 -7.70 13.05 -0.20
N ILE A 77 -8.63 14.01 -0.40
CA ILE A 77 -9.79 13.80 -1.26
C ILE A 77 -9.38 13.53 -2.71
N SER A 78 -8.34 14.21 -3.19
CA SER A 78 -7.83 14.00 -4.55
C SER A 78 -7.24 12.59 -4.72
N GLY A 79 -6.52 12.07 -3.71
CA GLY A 79 -5.96 10.72 -3.72
C GLY A 79 -7.05 9.64 -3.71
N MET A 80 -8.06 9.79 -2.85
CA MET A 80 -9.23 8.90 -2.85
C MET A 80 -9.96 8.95 -4.19
N GLY A 81 -10.23 10.15 -4.71
CA GLY A 81 -10.92 10.33 -6.00
C GLY A 81 -10.13 9.77 -7.19
N PHE A 82 -8.81 9.89 -7.15
CA PHE A 82 -7.93 9.31 -8.17
C PHE A 82 -8.06 7.79 -8.23
N LEU A 83 -7.98 7.10 -7.10
CA LEU A 83 -8.14 5.64 -7.07
C LEU A 83 -9.56 5.22 -7.44
N LEU A 84 -10.58 5.91 -6.94
CA LEU A 84 -11.97 5.67 -7.33
C LEU A 84 -12.16 5.75 -8.85
N ILE A 85 -11.52 6.71 -9.52
CA ILE A 85 -11.59 6.84 -10.98
C ILE A 85 -10.87 5.67 -11.67
N ILE A 86 -9.64 5.34 -11.25
CA ILE A 86 -8.87 4.23 -11.83
C ILE A 86 -9.60 2.92 -11.64
N ASP A 87 -10.16 2.68 -10.48
CA ASP A 87 -10.90 1.49 -10.13
C ASP A 87 -12.12 1.30 -11.06
N ASN A 88 -12.91 2.37 -11.25
CA ASN A 88 -14.02 2.36 -12.21
C ASN A 88 -13.59 2.19 -13.68
N MET A 89 -12.38 2.55 -14.03
CA MET A 89 -11.84 2.46 -15.40
C MET A 89 -11.12 1.14 -15.69
N THR A 90 -10.86 0.34 -14.68
CA THR A 90 -10.05 -0.89 -14.79
C THR A 90 -10.91 -2.11 -14.52
N PRO A 91 -10.86 -3.15 -15.38
CA PRO A 91 -11.56 -4.41 -15.10
C PRO A 91 -10.82 -5.14 -13.97
N HIS A 92 -11.43 -5.25 -12.80
CA HIS A 92 -10.84 -5.86 -11.63
C HIS A 92 -11.83 -6.77 -10.90
N LEU A 93 -11.35 -7.51 -9.93
CA LEU A 93 -12.15 -8.42 -9.11
C LEU A 93 -11.61 -8.42 -7.68
N HIS A 94 -12.50 -8.25 -6.71
CA HIS A 94 -12.16 -8.38 -5.30
C HIS A 94 -12.12 -9.86 -4.87
N LEU A 95 -11.30 -10.17 -3.88
CA LEU A 95 -11.26 -11.48 -3.26
C LEU A 95 -12.63 -11.83 -2.63
N GLY A 96 -13.07 -13.07 -2.84
CA GLY A 96 -14.35 -13.52 -2.27
C GLY A 96 -15.59 -13.12 -3.06
N THR A 97 -15.47 -12.38 -4.18
CA THR A 97 -16.57 -12.08 -5.08
C THR A 97 -16.43 -12.82 -6.42
N ASP A 98 -17.55 -13.08 -7.09
CA ASP A 98 -17.58 -13.65 -8.44
C ASP A 98 -18.06 -12.63 -9.49
N LYS A 99 -18.28 -11.38 -9.05
CA LYS A 99 -18.76 -10.30 -9.93
C LYS A 99 -17.59 -9.35 -10.21
N PRO A 100 -17.07 -9.33 -11.44
CA PRO A 100 -16.09 -8.33 -11.86
C PRO A 100 -16.69 -6.93 -11.84
N GLU A 101 -15.86 -5.98 -11.47
CA GLU A 101 -16.16 -4.55 -11.50
C GLU A 101 -15.39 -3.86 -12.64
N GLY A 102 -15.76 -2.61 -12.95
CA GLY A 102 -15.19 -1.85 -14.06
C GLY A 102 -15.69 -2.32 -15.45
N PRO A 103 -14.96 -1.98 -16.52
CA PRO A 103 -15.32 -2.29 -17.89
C PRO A 103 -15.32 -3.80 -18.15
N ARG A 104 -16.22 -4.26 -19.03
CA ARG A 104 -16.27 -5.67 -19.44
C ARG A 104 -14.93 -6.12 -20.02
N SER A 105 -14.36 -7.21 -19.49
CA SER A 105 -13.07 -7.75 -19.90
C SER A 105 -13.15 -9.26 -20.14
N ARG A 106 -12.20 -9.76 -20.94
CA ARG A 106 -11.97 -11.21 -21.16
C ARG A 106 -10.83 -11.75 -20.29
N LEU A 107 -10.34 -10.96 -19.35
CA LEU A 107 -9.29 -11.38 -18.43
C LEU A 107 -9.77 -12.53 -17.55
N SER A 108 -8.88 -13.44 -17.21
CA SER A 108 -9.18 -14.49 -16.24
C SER A 108 -9.39 -13.88 -14.85
N ARG A 109 -10.13 -14.60 -13.97
CA ARG A 109 -10.33 -14.21 -12.57
C ARG A 109 -9.01 -13.84 -11.88
N THR A 110 -8.00 -14.69 -12.01
CA THR A 110 -6.68 -14.47 -11.42
C THR A 110 -5.96 -13.24 -11.99
N ALA A 111 -6.13 -12.97 -13.29
CA ALA A 111 -5.54 -11.77 -13.89
C ALA A 111 -6.21 -10.48 -13.39
N MET A 112 -7.53 -10.49 -13.18
CA MET A 112 -8.26 -9.34 -12.63
C MET A 112 -7.89 -9.09 -11.17
N LEU A 113 -7.76 -10.13 -10.34
CA LEU A 113 -7.26 -10.02 -8.95
C LEU A 113 -5.83 -9.46 -8.91
N THR A 114 -4.94 -9.97 -9.77
CA THR A 114 -3.56 -9.46 -9.84
C THR A 114 -3.52 -8.00 -10.28
N LEU A 115 -4.38 -7.61 -11.21
CA LEU A 115 -4.44 -6.24 -11.72
C LEU A 115 -4.94 -5.27 -10.63
N ALA A 116 -5.99 -5.66 -9.87
CA ALA A 116 -6.46 -4.89 -8.73
C ALA A 116 -5.30 -4.55 -7.77
N VAL A 117 -4.65 -5.56 -7.21
CA VAL A 117 -3.52 -5.34 -6.27
C VAL A 117 -2.36 -4.57 -6.92
N THR A 118 -2.07 -4.81 -8.20
CA THR A 118 -1.00 -4.06 -8.90
C THR A 118 -1.31 -2.56 -8.96
N ILE A 119 -2.59 -2.19 -9.18
CA ILE A 119 -3.02 -0.79 -9.19
C ILE A 119 -2.88 -0.17 -7.80
N HIS A 120 -3.21 -0.92 -6.75
CA HIS A 120 -3.15 -0.46 -5.37
C HIS A 120 -1.72 -0.31 -4.86
N ASN A 121 -0.79 -1.11 -5.34
CA ASN A 121 0.64 -1.00 -5.02
C ASN A 121 1.29 0.25 -5.63
N LEU A 122 0.71 0.85 -6.67
CA LEU A 122 1.26 2.08 -7.27
C LEU A 122 1.27 3.28 -6.30
N PRO A 123 0.17 3.64 -5.62
CA PRO A 123 0.15 4.67 -4.57
C PRO A 123 1.12 4.41 -3.42
N GLU A 124 1.35 3.15 -3.05
CA GLU A 124 2.31 2.78 -2.02
C GLU A 124 3.73 3.12 -2.43
N GLY A 125 4.10 2.74 -3.65
CA GLY A 125 5.38 3.15 -4.23
C GLY A 125 5.51 4.67 -4.33
N MET A 126 4.47 5.36 -4.76
CA MET A 126 4.45 6.83 -4.80
C MET A 126 4.62 7.43 -3.39
N ALA A 127 3.98 6.88 -2.36
CA ALA A 127 4.14 7.33 -0.97
C ALA A 127 5.61 7.25 -0.53
N VAL A 128 6.27 6.11 -0.77
CA VAL A 128 7.71 5.96 -0.50
C VAL A 128 8.52 7.01 -1.26
N GLY A 129 8.25 7.18 -2.55
CA GLY A 129 8.92 8.18 -3.38
C GLY A 129 8.77 9.62 -2.85
N VAL A 130 7.57 9.99 -2.43
CA VAL A 130 7.26 11.33 -1.88
C VAL A 130 8.03 11.59 -0.58
N VAL A 131 8.03 10.61 0.36
CA VAL A 131 8.70 10.77 1.65
C VAL A 131 10.22 10.82 1.47
N PHE A 132 10.80 9.97 0.61
CA PHE A 132 12.24 10.04 0.29
C PHE A 132 12.61 11.32 -0.44
N ALA A 133 11.80 11.80 -1.37
CA ALA A 133 12.02 13.08 -2.03
C ALA A 133 11.99 14.24 -1.03
N GLY A 134 11.04 14.23 -0.09
CA GLY A 134 10.98 15.18 1.02
C GLY A 134 12.24 15.14 1.88
N ALA A 135 12.67 13.97 2.30
CA ALA A 135 13.85 13.78 3.13
C ALA A 135 15.16 14.22 2.43
N GLU A 136 15.30 14.00 1.13
CA GLU A 136 16.49 14.40 0.36
C GLU A 136 16.50 15.89 -0.03
N SER A 137 15.34 16.54 -0.10
CA SER A 137 15.24 17.94 -0.53
C SER A 137 15.90 18.93 0.45
N GLY A 138 16.03 18.56 1.72
CA GLY A 138 16.47 19.46 2.80
C GLY A 138 15.51 20.65 3.05
N ILE A 139 14.40 20.71 2.35
CA ILE A 139 13.37 21.76 2.48
C ILE A 139 12.31 21.35 3.50
N SER A 140 12.08 20.05 3.63
CA SER A 140 11.13 19.47 4.58
C SER A 140 11.84 19.04 5.87
N ASN A 141 11.13 19.12 6.99
CA ASN A 141 11.61 18.58 8.27
C ASN A 141 11.43 17.05 8.38
N ILE A 142 11.33 16.35 7.26
CA ILE A 142 11.19 14.89 7.23
C ILE A 142 12.59 14.27 7.33
N PRO A 143 12.94 13.57 8.43
CA PRO A 143 14.22 12.90 8.54
C PRO A 143 14.25 11.65 7.64
N LEU A 144 15.45 11.25 7.21
CA LEU A 144 15.63 10.05 6.40
C LEU A 144 15.16 8.77 7.13
N SER A 145 15.24 8.75 8.46
CA SER A 145 14.71 7.66 9.28
C SER A 145 13.22 7.47 9.15
N SER A 146 12.44 8.57 9.07
CA SER A 146 10.99 8.49 8.81
C SER A 146 10.69 7.91 7.41
N ALA A 147 11.46 8.30 6.39
CA ALA A 147 11.32 7.72 5.05
C ALA A 147 11.60 6.20 5.06
N VAL A 148 12.59 5.75 5.81
CA VAL A 148 12.89 4.32 6.00
C VAL A 148 11.78 3.63 6.79
N ALA A 149 11.22 4.26 7.82
CA ALA A 149 10.09 3.71 8.59
C ALA A 149 8.87 3.47 7.70
N VAL A 150 8.54 4.43 6.84
CA VAL A 150 7.45 4.28 5.84
C VAL A 150 7.73 3.10 4.90
N ALA A 151 8.93 3.02 4.34
CA ALA A 151 9.29 1.92 3.43
C ALA A 151 9.21 0.55 4.13
N LEU A 152 9.67 0.46 5.38
CA LEU A 152 9.55 -0.77 6.18
C LEU A 152 8.09 -1.10 6.52
N GLY A 153 7.30 -0.12 6.91
CA GLY A 153 5.87 -0.31 7.17
C GLY A 153 5.13 -0.86 5.94
N ILE A 154 5.36 -0.25 4.77
CA ILE A 154 4.81 -0.71 3.50
C ILE A 154 5.31 -2.11 3.16
N ALA A 155 6.59 -2.41 3.34
CA ALA A 155 7.11 -3.76 3.12
C ALA A 155 6.43 -4.82 4.02
N ILE A 156 6.19 -4.48 5.28
CA ILE A 156 5.55 -5.38 6.25
C ILE A 156 4.09 -5.67 5.84
N GLN A 157 3.33 -4.67 5.39
CA GLN A 157 1.96 -4.88 4.91
C GLN A 157 1.91 -5.64 3.58
N ASN A 158 2.90 -5.46 2.71
CA ASN A 158 3.00 -6.13 1.42
C ASN A 158 3.28 -7.64 1.55
N VAL A 159 3.77 -8.13 2.69
CA VAL A 159 3.88 -9.58 2.92
C VAL A 159 2.51 -10.28 2.84
N PRO A 160 1.46 -9.84 3.54
CA PRO A 160 0.09 -10.30 3.27
C PRO A 160 -0.32 -10.23 1.80
N GLU A 161 -0.08 -9.13 1.13
CA GLU A 161 -0.55 -8.87 -0.23
C GLU A 161 0.09 -9.80 -1.26
N GLY A 162 1.40 -10.00 -1.20
CA GLY A 162 2.09 -10.97 -2.04
C GLY A 162 1.56 -12.41 -1.85
N ALA A 163 1.21 -12.77 -0.61
CA ALA A 163 0.60 -14.06 -0.31
C ALA A 163 -0.82 -14.19 -0.88
N ILE A 164 -1.62 -13.13 -0.80
CA ILE A 164 -3.00 -13.07 -1.30
C ILE A 164 -3.07 -13.24 -2.82
N ILE A 165 -2.07 -12.81 -3.57
CA ILE A 165 -1.99 -13.03 -5.02
C ILE A 165 -1.44 -14.43 -5.33
N SER A 166 -0.30 -14.76 -4.75
CA SER A 166 0.45 -15.95 -5.14
C SER A 166 -0.24 -17.26 -4.74
N MET A 167 -0.92 -17.29 -3.59
CA MET A 167 -1.58 -18.50 -3.08
C MET A 167 -2.81 -18.92 -3.93
N PRO A 168 -3.77 -18.03 -4.27
CA PRO A 168 -4.85 -18.36 -5.21
C PRO A 168 -4.34 -18.76 -6.59
N MET A 169 -3.28 -18.11 -7.10
CA MET A 169 -2.63 -18.52 -8.35
C MET A 169 -2.13 -19.96 -8.30
N ARG A 170 -1.56 -20.36 -7.16
CA ARG A 170 -1.12 -21.74 -6.92
C ARG A 170 -2.30 -22.71 -6.84
N ALA A 171 -3.36 -22.33 -6.14
CA ALA A 171 -4.59 -23.12 -6.03
C ALA A 171 -5.27 -23.33 -7.40
N ALA A 172 -5.21 -22.33 -8.30
CA ALA A 172 -5.67 -22.42 -9.69
C ALA A 172 -4.82 -23.33 -10.60
N GLY A 173 -3.85 -24.08 -10.04
CA GLY A 173 -3.07 -25.08 -10.75
C GLY A 173 -1.75 -24.59 -11.37
N ASN A 174 -1.38 -23.33 -11.17
CA ASN A 174 -0.10 -22.82 -11.66
C ASN A 174 1.08 -23.46 -10.88
N SER A 175 2.28 -23.51 -11.50
CA SER A 175 3.48 -23.93 -10.80
C SER A 175 3.85 -22.97 -9.67
N LYS A 176 4.59 -23.45 -8.66
CA LYS A 176 5.07 -22.60 -7.55
C LYS A 176 5.85 -21.39 -8.05
N TRP A 177 6.78 -21.60 -8.99
CA TRP A 177 7.59 -20.54 -9.57
C TRP A 177 6.76 -19.51 -10.33
N LYS A 178 5.77 -19.95 -11.10
CA LYS A 178 4.88 -19.03 -11.82
C LYS A 178 4.03 -18.21 -10.85
N SER A 179 3.48 -18.82 -9.81
CA SER A 179 2.69 -18.14 -8.79
C SER A 179 3.54 -17.13 -8.00
N PHE A 180 4.75 -17.52 -7.61
CA PHE A 180 5.74 -16.62 -7.00
C PHE A 180 6.08 -15.44 -7.91
N ALA A 181 6.39 -15.69 -9.19
CA ALA A 181 6.76 -14.64 -10.13
C ALA A 181 5.63 -13.64 -10.34
N ILE A 182 4.38 -14.10 -10.51
CA ILE A 182 3.23 -13.21 -10.71
C ILE A 182 2.95 -12.40 -9.45
N GLY A 183 2.95 -13.01 -8.26
CA GLY A 183 2.79 -12.29 -7.01
C GLY A 183 3.93 -11.28 -6.76
N SER A 184 5.17 -11.62 -7.09
CA SER A 184 6.30 -10.67 -6.97
C SER A 184 6.23 -9.52 -7.97
N LEU A 185 5.76 -9.80 -9.21
CA LEU A 185 5.64 -8.79 -10.24
C LEU A 185 4.53 -7.78 -9.97
N SER A 186 3.49 -8.12 -9.19
CA SER A 186 2.47 -7.14 -8.79
C SER A 186 3.06 -6.02 -7.93
N GLY A 187 4.12 -6.31 -7.15
CA GLY A 187 4.86 -5.30 -6.39
C GLY A 187 5.88 -4.50 -7.22
N ALA A 188 6.18 -4.89 -8.46
CA ALA A 188 7.18 -4.19 -9.27
C ALA A 188 6.79 -2.74 -9.61
N VAL A 189 5.51 -2.39 -9.53
CA VAL A 189 5.02 -1.01 -9.72
C VAL A 189 5.39 -0.09 -8.56
N GLU A 190 5.70 -0.62 -7.39
CA GLU A 190 6.10 0.16 -6.21
C GLU A 190 7.42 0.91 -6.46
N PRO A 191 8.55 0.25 -6.79
CA PRO A 191 9.77 0.97 -7.12
C PRO A 191 9.63 1.83 -8.38
N ILE A 192 8.77 1.45 -9.34
CA ILE A 192 8.48 2.29 -10.52
C ILE A 192 7.79 3.58 -10.08
N GLY A 193 6.74 3.51 -9.26
CA GLY A 193 6.04 4.68 -8.71
C GLY A 193 6.97 5.57 -7.88
N ALA A 194 7.77 4.96 -7.02
CA ALA A 194 8.74 5.67 -6.19
C ALA A 194 9.79 6.42 -7.03
N VAL A 195 10.39 5.76 -8.02
CA VAL A 195 11.37 6.36 -8.94
C VAL A 195 10.73 7.47 -9.78
N ALA A 196 9.50 7.29 -10.27
CA ALA A 196 8.79 8.31 -11.03
C ALA A 196 8.61 9.60 -10.20
N VAL A 197 8.20 9.48 -8.94
CA VAL A 197 8.09 10.62 -8.02
C VAL A 197 9.46 11.27 -7.78
N MET A 198 10.50 10.48 -7.54
CA MET A 198 11.86 10.99 -7.30
C MET A 198 12.40 11.75 -8.52
N LEU A 199 12.17 11.26 -9.73
CA LEU A 199 12.59 11.93 -10.97
C LEU A 199 11.87 13.27 -11.18
N LEU A 200 10.63 13.37 -10.71
CA LEU A 200 9.82 14.59 -10.78
C LEU A 200 9.95 15.47 -9.52
N ALA A 201 10.80 15.09 -8.57
CA ALA A 201 10.89 15.75 -7.26
C ALA A 201 11.04 17.26 -7.36
N SER A 202 11.90 17.79 -8.25
CA SER A 202 12.10 19.23 -8.41
C SER A 202 10.82 19.99 -8.82
N LEU A 203 9.93 19.35 -9.58
CA LEU A 203 8.63 19.91 -9.97
C LEU A 203 7.58 19.75 -8.87
N LEU A 204 7.69 18.67 -8.07
CA LEU A 204 6.71 18.27 -7.08
C LEU A 204 6.94 18.90 -5.69
N MET A 205 8.17 19.38 -5.39
CA MET A 205 8.49 20.01 -4.09
C MET A 205 7.52 21.12 -3.67
N PRO A 206 7.09 22.06 -4.55
CA PRO A 206 6.19 23.12 -4.14
C PRO A 206 4.81 22.63 -3.67
N ILE A 207 4.41 21.45 -4.09
CA ILE A 207 3.12 20.83 -3.73
C ILE A 207 3.29 19.58 -2.85
N LEU A 208 4.47 19.39 -2.24
CA LEU A 208 4.79 18.24 -1.42
C LEU A 208 3.74 17.96 -0.31
N PRO A 209 3.21 18.95 0.43
CA PRO A 209 2.16 18.71 1.41
C PRO A 209 0.90 18.07 0.81
N TYR A 210 0.50 18.50 -0.38
CA TYR A 210 -0.63 17.92 -1.10
C TYR A 210 -0.34 16.47 -1.55
N LEU A 211 0.90 16.19 -1.97
CA LEU A 211 1.29 14.85 -2.44
C LEU A 211 1.36 13.83 -1.30
N LEU A 212 1.85 14.23 -0.12
CA LEU A 212 1.82 13.38 1.07
C LEU A 212 0.38 13.01 1.41
N ALA A 213 -0.51 13.99 1.46
CA ALA A 213 -1.92 13.75 1.74
C ALA A 213 -2.63 12.99 0.61
N PHE A 214 -2.24 13.18 -0.63
CA PHE A 214 -2.74 12.41 -1.78
C PHE A 214 -2.40 10.92 -1.62
N ALA A 215 -1.16 10.60 -1.30
CA ALA A 215 -0.73 9.23 -1.05
C ALA A 215 -1.52 8.61 0.12
N ALA A 216 -1.72 9.36 1.22
CA ALA A 216 -2.53 8.91 2.34
C ALA A 216 -3.99 8.62 1.94
N GLY A 217 -4.60 9.50 1.13
CA GLY A 217 -5.96 9.31 0.63
C GLY A 217 -6.09 8.10 -0.27
N ALA A 218 -5.14 7.89 -1.17
CA ALA A 218 -5.09 6.72 -2.04
C ALA A 218 -4.93 5.42 -1.23
N MET A 219 -4.03 5.38 -0.25
CA MET A 219 -3.86 4.22 0.63
C MET A 219 -5.13 3.92 1.44
N LEU A 220 -5.79 4.94 2.00
CA LEU A 220 -7.03 4.73 2.75
C LEU A 220 -8.21 4.32 1.86
N TYR A 221 -8.23 4.70 0.59
CA TYR A 221 -9.18 4.15 -0.38
C TYR A 221 -9.07 2.62 -0.45
N VAL A 222 -7.86 2.09 -0.62
CA VAL A 222 -7.60 0.63 -0.66
C VAL A 222 -8.04 -0.06 0.62
N VAL A 223 -7.75 0.55 1.77
CA VAL A 223 -8.16 -0.01 3.07
C VAL A 223 -9.68 -0.14 3.17
N VAL A 224 -10.42 0.90 2.77
CA VAL A 224 -11.89 0.95 2.92
C VAL A 224 -12.59 0.13 1.86
N GLU A 225 -12.10 0.16 0.61
CA GLU A 225 -12.75 -0.48 -0.54
C GLU A 225 -12.41 -1.97 -0.63
N GLU A 226 -11.20 -2.37 -0.27
CA GLU A 226 -10.75 -3.74 -0.41
C GLU A 226 -10.45 -4.46 0.90
N LEU A 227 -9.46 -3.98 1.66
CA LEU A 227 -8.89 -4.77 2.74
C LEU A 227 -9.88 -5.03 3.88
N ILE A 228 -10.63 -4.02 4.31
CA ILE A 228 -11.62 -4.16 5.38
C ILE A 228 -12.81 -5.02 4.94
N PRO A 229 -13.43 -4.81 3.76
CA PRO A 229 -14.50 -5.68 3.27
C PRO A 229 -14.07 -7.13 3.14
N GLU A 230 -12.88 -7.40 2.58
CA GLU A 230 -12.34 -8.76 2.44
C GLU A 230 -12.04 -9.42 3.80
N ALA A 231 -11.42 -8.66 4.72
CA ALA A 231 -11.16 -9.13 6.09
C ALA A 231 -12.44 -9.47 6.86
N SER A 232 -13.55 -8.83 6.52
CA SER A 232 -14.86 -8.99 7.16
C SER A 232 -15.74 -10.04 6.48
N ASN A 233 -15.37 -10.54 5.28
CA ASN A 233 -16.18 -11.45 4.50
C ASN A 233 -16.42 -12.81 5.21
N GLY A 234 -17.63 -13.39 5.00
CA GLY A 234 -18.02 -14.70 5.56
C GLY A 234 -18.38 -14.65 7.04
N GLN A 235 -18.11 -15.73 7.78
CA GLN A 235 -18.47 -15.81 9.20
C GLN A 235 -17.74 -14.76 10.04
N HIS A 236 -18.47 -14.16 10.99
CA HIS A 236 -17.91 -13.21 11.95
C HIS A 236 -16.70 -13.78 12.71
N SER A 237 -15.65 -12.98 12.79
CA SER A 237 -14.41 -13.34 13.50
C SER A 237 -13.70 -12.09 13.99
N ASN A 238 -13.19 -12.12 15.19
CA ASN A 238 -12.39 -11.03 15.76
C ASN A 238 -10.95 -11.01 15.23
N LEU A 239 -10.55 -11.98 14.39
CA LEU A 239 -9.17 -12.11 13.92
C LEU A 239 -8.71 -10.90 13.08
N SER A 240 -9.58 -10.37 12.23
CA SER A 240 -9.27 -9.16 11.46
C SER A 240 -9.11 -7.93 12.36
N THR A 241 -9.96 -7.77 13.36
CA THR A 241 -9.87 -6.67 14.34
C THR A 241 -8.60 -6.75 15.18
N ILE A 242 -8.24 -7.97 15.63
CA ILE A 242 -6.99 -8.19 16.38
C ILE A 242 -5.79 -7.93 15.47
N GLY A 243 -5.82 -8.45 14.24
CA GLY A 243 -4.79 -8.18 13.24
C GLY A 243 -4.61 -6.68 13.01
N PHE A 244 -5.71 -5.96 12.80
CA PHE A 244 -5.71 -4.50 12.62
C PHE A 244 -5.05 -3.78 13.81
N ALA A 245 -5.44 -4.12 15.03
CA ALA A 245 -4.85 -3.49 16.22
C ALA A 245 -3.34 -3.74 16.32
N ILE A 246 -2.88 -4.95 16.02
CA ILE A 246 -1.45 -5.29 16.02
C ILE A 246 -0.71 -4.53 14.93
N GLY A 247 -1.21 -4.51 13.71
CA GLY A 247 -0.59 -3.78 12.59
C GLY A 247 -0.51 -2.28 12.83
N PHE A 248 -1.62 -1.70 13.32
CA PHE A 248 -1.69 -0.28 13.67
C PHE A 248 -0.65 0.11 14.74
N VAL A 249 -0.59 -0.66 15.84
CA VAL A 249 0.38 -0.39 16.92
C VAL A 249 1.82 -0.58 16.44
N LEU A 250 2.07 -1.62 15.64
CA LEU A 250 3.41 -1.86 15.08
C LEU A 250 3.88 -0.66 14.26
N MET A 251 3.04 -0.18 13.34
CA MET A 251 3.41 0.96 12.48
C MET A 251 3.55 2.26 13.28
N MET A 252 2.64 2.50 14.22
CA MET A 252 2.73 3.65 15.13
C MET A 252 4.05 3.64 15.91
N VAL A 253 4.48 2.48 16.40
CA VAL A 253 5.77 2.35 17.12
C VAL A 253 6.95 2.60 16.17
N LEU A 254 6.92 2.03 14.95
CA LEU A 254 7.96 2.27 13.95
C LEU A 254 8.11 3.77 13.64
N ASP A 255 6.99 4.44 13.43
CA ASP A 255 6.97 5.87 13.09
C ASP A 255 7.52 6.72 14.25
N VAL A 256 7.05 6.49 15.48
CA VAL A 256 7.50 7.25 16.66
C VAL A 256 8.96 6.97 17.05
N VAL A 257 9.45 5.74 16.84
CA VAL A 257 10.84 5.38 17.23
C VAL A 257 11.85 5.80 16.16
N MET A 258 11.45 5.85 14.90
CA MET A 258 12.33 6.19 13.77
C MET A 258 12.10 7.61 13.23
N GLY A 259 10.93 8.20 13.48
CA GLY A 259 10.57 9.57 13.09
C GLY A 259 10.98 10.58 14.11
#